data_1fea53f3deeb4e1df0f95e84cbac41d2
#
_entry.id   1fea53f3deeb4e1df0f95e84cbac41d2
#
_cell.length_a   1.000
_cell.length_b   1.000
_cell.length_c   1.000
_cell.angle_alpha   90.00
_cell.angle_beta   90.00
_cell.angle_gamma   90.00
#
_symmetry.space_group_name_H-M   'P 1'
#
loop_
_entity.id
_entity.type
_entity.pdbx_description
1 polymer ?
#
loop_
_entity_poly.entity_id
_entity_poly.type
_entity_poly.pdbx_seq_one_letter_code
_entity_poly.pdbx_strand_id
1 'polypeptide(L)'
;MDKYSFQIRVTGILIENNQLLLVKQRVSPGRAWSLPGGRVEAGETLDEAIKREMLEETGLEIKVEKLLYVCDKTDCDPPILHITFLLSKAGGKMLLPTNAFDNNPISDIKFVDFRDLMDLGFTEKFAHIVKNGFPYSGSYMGLKENIGL
;
A
#
# COMPACT_ATOMS: atom_id res chain seq x y z
N MET A 1 -23.86 -11.31 8.75
CA MET A 1 -22.87 -10.22 8.77
C MET A 1 -23.51 -8.92 9.18
N ASP A 2 -22.82 -8.15 9.99
CA ASP A 2 -23.27 -6.82 10.41
C ASP A 2 -23.24 -5.87 9.21
N LYS A 3 -24.38 -5.27 8.87
CA LYS A 3 -24.49 -4.33 7.74
C LYS A 3 -23.71 -3.03 7.94
N TYR A 4 -23.22 -2.78 9.14
CA TYR A 4 -22.41 -1.59 9.46
C TYR A 4 -20.91 -1.89 9.50
N SER A 5 -20.51 -3.11 9.15
CA SER A 5 -19.10 -3.48 9.16
C SER A 5 -18.36 -2.88 8.01
N PHE A 6 -17.18 -2.31 8.31
CA PHE A 6 -16.22 -1.83 7.34
C PHE A 6 -14.85 -2.41 7.66
N GLN A 7 -14.06 -2.67 6.65
CA GLN A 7 -12.66 -2.98 6.79
C GLN A 7 -11.86 -1.71 6.52
N ILE A 8 -10.88 -1.42 7.38
CA ILE A 8 -9.97 -0.29 7.18
C ILE A 8 -8.61 -0.86 6.85
N ARG A 9 -8.02 -0.41 5.74
CA ARG A 9 -6.68 -0.82 5.31
C ARG A 9 -5.79 0.39 5.17
N VAL A 10 -4.52 0.22 5.53
CA VAL A 10 -3.48 1.22 5.35
C VAL A 10 -2.48 0.74 4.33
N THR A 11 -1.98 1.67 3.52
CA THR A 11 -1.01 1.39 2.47
C THR A 11 0.12 2.40 2.56
N GLY A 12 1.34 1.96 2.36
CA GLY A 12 2.53 2.79 2.46
C GLY A 12 3.20 3.06 1.13
N ILE A 13 3.50 4.32 0.88
CA ILE A 13 4.32 4.77 -0.24
C ILE A 13 5.69 5.15 0.31
N LEU A 14 6.69 4.35 0.00
CA LEU A 14 8.08 4.61 0.37
C LEU A 14 8.91 4.77 -0.89
N ILE A 15 9.51 5.95 -1.05
CA ILE A 15 10.25 6.30 -2.26
C ILE A 15 11.69 6.65 -1.89
N GLU A 16 12.63 6.07 -2.63
CA GLU A 16 14.05 6.40 -2.56
C GLU A 16 14.59 6.48 -3.99
N ASN A 17 15.27 7.58 -4.34
CA ASN A 17 15.94 7.74 -5.65
C ASN A 17 15.02 7.46 -6.85
N ASN A 18 13.79 7.98 -6.85
CA ASN A 18 12.79 7.75 -7.88
C ASN A 18 12.40 6.27 -8.03
N GLN A 19 12.51 5.51 -6.95
CA GLN A 19 12.09 4.12 -6.89
C GLN A 19 11.04 3.96 -5.80
N LEU A 20 10.02 3.18 -6.09
CA LEU A 20 8.90 2.88 -5.21
C LEU A 20 9.05 1.49 -4.61
N LEU A 21 8.91 1.37 -3.30
CA LEU A 21 8.94 0.08 -2.62
C LEU A 21 7.69 -0.73 -2.93
N LEU A 22 7.87 -1.92 -3.46
CA LEU A 22 6.80 -2.85 -3.78
C LEU A 22 7.07 -4.22 -3.17
N VAL A 23 5.99 -4.95 -2.90
CA VAL A 23 6.04 -6.34 -2.47
C VAL A 23 5.43 -7.21 -3.57
N LYS A 24 6.02 -8.38 -3.81
CA LYS A 24 5.48 -9.32 -4.78
C LYS A 24 4.42 -10.18 -4.10
N GLN A 25 3.19 -9.82 -4.36
CA GLN A 25 2.01 -10.47 -3.81
C GLN A 25 0.87 -10.25 -4.79
N ARG A 26 0.22 -11.31 -5.22
CA ARG A 26 -0.79 -11.24 -6.26
C ARG A 26 -1.96 -10.34 -5.84
N VAL A 27 -2.27 -9.35 -6.66
CA VAL A 27 -3.40 -8.43 -6.43
C VAL A 27 -4.56 -8.76 -7.37
N SER A 28 -4.24 -9.05 -8.64
CA SER A 28 -5.20 -9.36 -9.70
C SER A 28 -4.52 -10.22 -10.74
N PRO A 29 -5.24 -10.80 -11.70
CA PRO A 29 -4.61 -11.62 -12.74
C PRO A 29 -3.51 -10.93 -13.52
N GLY A 30 -3.59 -9.61 -13.67
CA GLY A 30 -2.59 -8.82 -14.42
C GLY A 30 -1.51 -8.18 -13.57
N ARG A 31 -1.55 -8.35 -12.24
CA ARG A 31 -0.62 -7.65 -11.36
C ARG A 31 -0.19 -8.52 -10.18
N ALA A 32 1.09 -8.89 -10.17
CA ALA A 32 1.72 -9.67 -9.11
C ALA A 32 2.45 -8.81 -8.07
N TRP A 33 2.56 -7.51 -8.28
CA TRP A 33 3.22 -6.58 -7.37
C TRP A 33 2.21 -5.61 -6.78
N SER A 34 2.37 -5.28 -5.51
CA SER A 34 1.49 -4.36 -4.80
C SER A 34 2.25 -3.43 -3.87
N LEU A 35 1.54 -2.41 -3.41
CA LEU A 35 2.03 -1.55 -2.34
C LEU A 35 1.95 -2.30 -1.02
N PRO A 36 2.95 -2.16 -0.14
CA PRO A 36 2.90 -2.76 1.18
C PRO A 36 1.80 -2.12 2.04
N GLY A 37 1.22 -2.92 2.89
CA GLY A 37 0.15 -2.47 3.79
C GLY A 37 -0.74 -3.62 4.22
N GLY A 38 -1.82 -3.29 4.89
CA GLY A 38 -2.74 -4.31 5.35
C GLY A 38 -3.87 -3.75 6.20
N ARG A 39 -4.53 -4.66 6.88
CA ARG A 39 -5.71 -4.36 7.69
C ARG A 39 -5.30 -3.71 9.01
N VAL A 40 -6.04 -2.65 9.39
CA VAL A 40 -5.95 -2.07 10.73
C VAL A 40 -6.63 -3.02 11.72
N GLU A 41 -5.93 -3.32 12.81
CA GLU A 41 -6.45 -4.19 13.85
C GLU A 41 -7.13 -3.37 14.96
N ALA A 42 -8.04 -4.02 15.68
CA ALA A 42 -8.73 -3.37 16.79
C ALA A 42 -7.72 -2.83 17.82
N GLY A 43 -7.92 -1.58 18.22
CA GLY A 43 -7.04 -0.93 19.19
C GLY A 43 -5.82 -0.22 18.60
N GLU A 44 -5.57 -0.38 17.31
CA GLU A 44 -4.47 0.32 16.65
C GLU A 44 -4.91 1.67 16.10
N THR A 45 -4.03 2.66 16.21
CA THR A 45 -4.14 3.86 15.35
C THR A 45 -3.69 3.51 13.93
N LEU A 46 -4.01 4.37 12.97
CA LEU A 46 -3.56 4.17 11.59
C LEU A 46 -2.03 4.21 11.51
N ASP A 47 -1.39 5.09 12.28
CA ASP A 47 0.07 5.19 12.36
C ASP A 47 0.68 3.87 12.86
N GLU A 48 0.13 3.32 13.93
CA GLU A 48 0.59 2.04 14.47
C GLU A 48 0.41 0.90 13.48
N ALA A 49 -0.73 0.87 12.78
CA ALA A 49 -1.03 -0.16 11.82
C ALA A 49 -0.04 -0.17 10.65
N ILE A 50 0.24 0.99 10.05
CA ILE A 50 1.18 1.03 8.91
C ILE A 50 2.61 0.70 9.35
N LYS A 51 3.02 1.11 10.54
CA LYS A 51 4.33 0.77 11.07
C LYS A 51 4.46 -0.74 11.28
N ARG A 52 3.43 -1.37 11.85
CA ARG A 52 3.39 -2.83 12.05
C ARG A 52 3.42 -3.57 10.72
N GLU A 53 2.57 -3.18 9.78
CA GLU A 53 2.49 -3.84 8.46
C GLU A 53 3.83 -3.71 7.71
N MET A 54 4.45 -2.55 7.72
CA MET A 54 5.74 -2.35 7.06
C MET A 54 6.83 -3.23 7.67
N LEU A 55 6.88 -3.31 8.99
CA LEU A 55 7.85 -4.16 9.67
C LEU A 55 7.61 -5.65 9.36
N GLU A 56 6.35 -6.09 9.43
CA GLU A 56 5.99 -7.49 9.14
C GLU A 56 6.27 -7.87 7.69
N GLU A 57 5.92 -7.00 6.75
CA GLU A 57 6.00 -7.33 5.32
C GLU A 57 7.37 -7.08 4.71
N THR A 58 8.11 -6.09 5.20
CA THR A 58 9.36 -5.65 4.55
C THR A 58 10.58 -5.65 5.47
N GLY A 59 10.41 -5.76 6.78
CA GLY A 59 11.49 -5.63 7.74
C GLY A 59 11.91 -4.20 8.02
N LEU A 60 11.30 -3.22 7.37
CA LEU A 60 11.69 -1.82 7.52
C LEU A 60 10.90 -1.13 8.62
N GLU A 61 11.61 -0.33 9.40
CA GLU A 61 11.02 0.63 10.32
C GLU A 61 10.81 1.94 9.57
N ILE A 62 9.61 2.50 9.68
CA ILE A 62 9.23 3.69 8.92
C ILE A 62 8.63 4.75 9.83
N LYS A 63 8.60 5.95 9.29
CA LYS A 63 7.94 7.11 9.85
C LYS A 63 6.88 7.60 8.86
N VAL A 64 5.71 7.95 9.37
CA VAL A 64 4.65 8.54 8.55
C VAL A 64 4.98 10.02 8.32
N GLU A 65 5.10 10.40 7.06
CA GLU A 65 5.36 11.79 6.69
C GLU A 65 4.08 12.58 6.49
N LYS A 66 3.12 12.02 5.73
CA LYS A 66 1.83 12.67 5.54
C LYS A 66 0.79 11.71 4.97
N LEU A 67 -0.47 12.11 5.12
CA LEU A 67 -1.58 11.46 4.44
C LEU A 67 -1.56 11.83 2.97
N LEU A 68 -1.63 10.83 2.10
CA LEU A 68 -1.78 11.05 0.66
C LEU A 68 -3.23 11.02 0.25
N TYR A 69 -3.91 9.88 0.42
CA TYR A 69 -5.27 9.73 -0.08
C TYR A 69 -6.12 8.89 0.87
N VAL A 70 -7.42 9.18 0.86
CA VAL A 70 -8.46 8.30 1.41
C VAL A 70 -9.35 7.89 0.24
N CYS A 71 -9.49 6.59 0.03
CA CYS A 71 -10.28 6.03 -1.07
C CYS A 71 -11.25 4.97 -0.58
N ASP A 72 -12.36 4.85 -1.31
CA ASP A 72 -13.34 3.80 -1.09
C ASP A 72 -13.08 2.61 -2.02
N LYS A 73 -13.35 1.42 -1.51
CA LYS A 73 -13.51 0.22 -2.32
C LYS A 73 -14.82 -0.43 -1.90
N THR A 74 -15.83 -0.28 -2.77
CA THR A 74 -17.21 -0.65 -2.44
C THR A 74 -17.65 -1.98 -3.03
N ASP A 75 -16.84 -2.58 -3.89
CA ASP A 75 -17.14 -3.82 -4.60
C ASP A 75 -16.65 -5.09 -3.87
N CYS A 76 -16.53 -5.01 -2.56
CA CYS A 76 -16.17 -6.15 -1.72
C CYS A 76 -17.00 -6.14 -0.44
N ASP A 77 -17.01 -7.26 0.28
CA ASP A 77 -17.79 -7.43 1.50
C ASP A 77 -16.88 -7.97 2.63
N PRO A 78 -16.69 -7.19 3.71
CA PRO A 78 -17.19 -5.84 3.91
C PRO A 78 -16.49 -4.82 2.99
N PRO A 79 -17.13 -3.67 2.74
CA PRO A 79 -16.48 -2.61 1.98
C PRO A 79 -15.25 -2.10 2.69
N ILE A 80 -14.30 -1.58 1.94
CA ILE A 80 -12.99 -1.18 2.45
C ILE A 80 -12.82 0.33 2.35
N LEU A 81 -12.29 0.93 3.41
CA LEU A 81 -11.75 2.27 3.38
C LEU A 81 -10.23 2.16 3.31
N HIS A 82 -9.63 2.63 2.22
CA HIS A 82 -8.19 2.62 2.03
C HIS A 82 -7.59 3.96 2.40
N ILE A 83 -6.53 3.91 3.21
CA ILE A 83 -5.80 5.09 3.63
C ILE A 83 -4.34 4.92 3.23
N THR A 84 -3.85 5.82 2.37
CA THR A 84 -2.51 5.75 1.82
C THR A 84 -1.65 6.86 2.43
N PHE A 85 -0.49 6.47 2.97
CA PHE A 85 0.47 7.37 3.60
C PHE A 85 1.76 7.45 2.82
N LEU A 86 2.36 8.63 2.79
CA LEU A 86 3.75 8.80 2.40
C LEU A 86 4.62 8.50 3.61
N LEU A 87 5.61 7.65 3.42
CA LEU A 87 6.50 7.18 4.48
C LEU A 87 7.94 7.60 4.21
N SER A 88 8.76 7.60 5.26
CA SER A 88 10.21 7.66 5.15
C SER A 88 10.82 6.51 5.96
N LYS A 89 11.99 6.06 5.56
CA LYS A 89 12.71 5.00 6.24
C LYS A 89 13.32 5.53 7.52
N ALA A 90 13.08 4.85 8.65
CA ALA A 90 13.65 5.18 9.95
C ALA A 90 14.71 4.17 10.40
N GLY A 91 14.71 2.94 9.87
CA GLY A 91 15.65 1.91 10.25
C GLY A 91 15.27 0.55 9.68
N GLY A 92 15.85 -0.50 10.25
CA GLY A 92 15.58 -1.88 9.83
C GLY A 92 16.33 -2.27 8.56
N LYS A 93 16.07 -3.50 8.12
CA LYS A 93 16.62 -4.06 6.88
C LYS A 93 15.51 -4.74 6.11
N MET A 94 15.54 -4.64 4.79
CA MET A 94 14.61 -5.41 3.96
C MET A 94 14.81 -6.90 4.22
N LEU A 95 13.73 -7.57 4.61
CA LEU A 95 13.72 -8.96 4.97
C LEU A 95 12.39 -9.58 4.60
N LEU A 96 12.43 -10.69 3.86
CA LEU A 96 11.21 -11.41 3.49
C LEU A 96 10.52 -11.94 4.75
N PRO A 97 9.19 -11.76 4.86
CA PRO A 97 8.46 -12.25 6.02
C PRO A 97 8.38 -13.78 6.03
N THR A 98 8.22 -14.34 7.24
CA THR A 98 7.90 -15.75 7.41
C THR A 98 6.38 -15.90 7.29
N ASN A 99 5.89 -16.20 6.10
CA ASN A 99 4.46 -16.23 5.80
C ASN A 99 4.03 -17.52 5.08
N ALA A 100 4.63 -18.65 5.48
CA ALA A 100 4.40 -19.94 4.85
C ALA A 100 2.93 -20.41 4.90
N PHE A 101 2.14 -19.86 5.82
CA PHE A 101 0.74 -20.23 6.01
C PHE A 101 -0.25 -19.27 5.34
N ASP A 102 0.24 -18.19 4.73
CA ASP A 102 -0.62 -17.25 4.02
C ASP A 102 -1.10 -17.84 2.70
N ASN A 103 -2.34 -17.54 2.33
CA ASN A 103 -2.88 -17.93 1.02
C ASN A 103 -2.26 -17.13 -0.12
N ASN A 104 -1.70 -15.97 0.19
CA ASN A 104 -1.07 -15.09 -0.79
C ASN A 104 0.23 -14.50 -0.22
N PRO A 105 1.26 -15.35 -0.04
CA PRO A 105 2.48 -14.93 0.61
C PRO A 105 3.28 -13.94 -0.22
N ILE A 106 4.02 -13.08 0.48
CA ILE A 106 4.97 -12.17 -0.14
C ILE A 106 6.22 -12.96 -0.49
N SER A 107 6.57 -12.97 -1.78
CA SER A 107 7.69 -13.74 -2.31
C SER A 107 8.90 -12.90 -2.69
N ASP A 108 8.76 -11.59 -2.75
CA ASP A 108 9.86 -10.67 -3.05
C ASP A 108 9.52 -9.26 -2.58
N ILE A 109 10.55 -8.45 -2.36
CA ILE A 109 10.45 -7.06 -1.95
C ILE A 109 11.52 -6.31 -2.73
N LYS A 110 11.14 -5.22 -3.40
CA LYS A 110 12.15 -4.40 -4.07
C LYS A 110 11.69 -2.96 -4.30
N PHE A 111 12.66 -2.09 -4.47
CA PHE A 111 12.44 -0.74 -5.00
C PHE A 111 12.40 -0.83 -6.52
N VAL A 112 11.37 -0.26 -7.13
CA VAL A 112 11.13 -0.32 -8.57
C VAL A 112 11.13 1.11 -9.12
N ASP A 113 11.89 1.33 -10.18
CA ASP A 113 11.94 2.62 -10.86
C ASP A 113 10.54 3.02 -11.33
N PHE A 114 10.20 4.29 -11.22
CA PHE A 114 8.90 4.80 -11.66
C PHE A 114 8.60 4.46 -13.12
N ARG A 115 9.63 4.36 -13.97
CA ARG A 115 9.49 4.01 -15.39
C ARG A 115 8.98 2.59 -15.62
N ASP A 116 9.16 1.71 -14.64
CA ASP A 116 8.86 0.29 -14.78
C ASP A 116 7.51 -0.12 -14.18
N LEU A 117 6.77 0.83 -13.58
CA LEU A 117 5.51 0.54 -12.89
C LEU A 117 4.46 -0.09 -13.81
N MET A 118 4.32 0.42 -15.03
CA MET A 118 3.36 -0.13 -15.97
C MET A 118 3.73 -1.55 -16.43
N ASP A 119 5.02 -1.85 -16.52
CA ASP A 119 5.50 -3.19 -16.85
C ASP A 119 5.13 -4.21 -15.77
N LEU A 120 4.94 -3.75 -14.54
CA LEU A 120 4.52 -4.59 -13.41
C LEU A 120 3.00 -4.68 -13.25
N GLY A 121 2.25 -4.12 -14.19
CA GLY A 121 0.79 -4.19 -14.20
C GLY A 121 0.06 -3.03 -13.55
N PHE A 122 0.78 -2.00 -13.10
CA PHE A 122 0.14 -0.78 -12.60
C PHE A 122 -0.45 0.04 -13.75
N THR A 123 -1.51 0.77 -13.45
CA THR A 123 -2.17 1.61 -14.47
C THR A 123 -1.32 2.82 -14.81
N GLU A 124 -1.55 3.37 -16.01
CA GLU A 124 -0.95 4.64 -16.42
C GLU A 124 -1.32 5.76 -15.45
N LYS A 125 -2.56 5.78 -14.97
CA LYS A 125 -3.04 6.77 -14.01
C LYS A 125 -2.21 6.72 -12.72
N PHE A 126 -1.99 5.55 -12.16
CA PHE A 126 -1.18 5.41 -10.95
C PHE A 126 0.26 5.84 -11.20
N ALA A 127 0.87 5.39 -12.30
CA ALA A 127 2.23 5.78 -12.66
C ALA A 127 2.36 7.31 -12.80
N HIS A 128 1.35 7.95 -13.40
CA HIS A 128 1.31 9.40 -13.53
C HIS A 128 1.23 10.11 -12.16
N ILE A 129 0.39 9.60 -11.27
CA ILE A 129 0.27 10.13 -9.90
C ILE A 129 1.61 10.06 -9.17
N VAL A 130 2.30 8.92 -9.25
CA VAL A 130 3.60 8.73 -8.61
C VAL A 130 4.64 9.71 -9.18
N LYS A 131 4.73 9.80 -10.50
CA LYS A 131 5.70 10.68 -11.19
C LYS A 131 5.47 12.16 -10.88
N ASN A 132 4.24 12.54 -10.60
CA ASN A 132 3.86 13.95 -10.36
C ASN A 132 3.73 14.29 -8.88
N GLY A 133 4.31 13.47 -8.01
CA GLY A 133 4.41 13.81 -6.58
C GLY A 133 3.10 13.72 -5.81
N PHE A 134 2.19 12.88 -6.23
CA PHE A 134 0.90 12.65 -5.55
C PHE A 134 0.06 13.92 -5.45
N PRO A 135 -0.43 14.43 -6.60
CA PRO A 135 -1.29 15.61 -6.61
C PRO A 135 -2.53 15.42 -5.73
N TYR A 136 -3.03 16.50 -5.16
CA TYR A 136 -4.16 16.51 -4.24
C TYR A 136 -3.93 15.70 -2.96
N SER A 137 -2.69 15.54 -2.52
CA SER A 137 -2.39 14.81 -1.30
C SER A 137 -3.15 15.38 -0.09
N GLY A 138 -3.56 14.49 0.82
CA GLY A 138 -4.39 14.83 1.96
C GLY A 138 -5.88 14.84 1.67
N SER A 139 -6.31 14.32 0.50
CA SER A 139 -7.69 14.42 0.04
C SER A 139 -8.44 13.09 0.05
N TYR A 140 -9.74 13.18 0.21
CA TYR A 140 -10.64 12.08 -0.12
C TYR A 140 -10.81 12.05 -1.65
N MET A 141 -10.49 10.92 -2.28
CA MET A 141 -10.45 10.79 -3.73
C MET A 141 -11.62 9.97 -4.30
N GLY A 142 -12.57 9.55 -3.46
CA GLY A 142 -13.67 8.72 -3.92
C GLY A 142 -13.22 7.27 -4.19
N LEU A 143 -13.71 6.68 -5.27
CA LEU A 143 -13.36 5.29 -5.60
C LEU A 143 -11.87 5.13 -5.84
N LYS A 144 -11.34 3.99 -5.44
CA LYS A 144 -9.91 3.69 -5.52
C LYS A 144 -9.38 3.77 -6.96
N GLU A 145 -10.21 3.47 -7.94
CA GLU A 145 -9.86 3.63 -9.37
C GLU A 145 -9.49 5.07 -9.74
N ASN A 146 -9.94 6.06 -8.96
CA ASN A 146 -9.61 7.46 -9.20
C ASN A 146 -8.14 7.78 -8.95
N ILE A 147 -7.42 6.92 -8.22
CA ILE A 147 -5.95 7.00 -8.10
C ILE A 147 -5.26 5.89 -8.89
N GLY A 148 -6.01 5.18 -9.71
CA GLY A 148 -5.46 4.17 -10.63
C GLY A 148 -5.20 2.81 -10.01
N LEU A 149 -5.80 2.50 -8.88
CA LEU A 149 -5.61 1.23 -8.18
C LEU A 149 -6.89 0.41 -8.06
#